data_88ec3751f28cf7efb141493e46428e9a
#
_entry.id   88ec3751f28cf7efb141493e46428e9a
#
_cell.length_a   1.000
_cell.length_b   1.000
_cell.length_c   1.000
_cell.angle_alpha   90.00
_cell.angle_beta   90.00
_cell.angle_gamma   90.00
#
_symmetry.space_group_name_H-M   'P 1'
#
loop_
_entity.id
_entity.type
_entity.pdbx_description
1 polymer ?
#
loop_
_entity_poly.entity_id
_entity_poly.type
_entity_poly.pdbx_seq_one_letter_code
_entity_poly.pdbx_strand_id
1 'polypeptide(L)'
;DEPPSEIKGNPKKTNKPMNLPKYDILPDETNHIYEFISEGKNGKIYKMVKFQETNLTDVYNLGFGDKDPLTEEIDDMVVSDNGDMEKVLATVISIIYVFTEKFPDKWVFIQGSSPVRTRLYRIIITKYLNLIKKDFFLKCWLNGEWEDFLPNVIYQGFAIKRKNN
;
A
#
# COMPACT_ATOMS: atom_id res chain seq x y z
N ASP A 1 -22.99 28.06 38.62
CA ASP A 1 -23.02 27.79 37.15
C ASP A 1 -21.72 27.10 36.76
N GLU A 2 -21.76 25.77 36.68
CA GLU A 2 -20.66 25.03 36.13
C GLU A 2 -20.61 25.31 34.61
N PRO A 3 -19.42 25.58 34.05
CA PRO A 3 -19.28 25.65 32.63
C PRO A 3 -19.70 24.30 32.02
N PRO A 4 -20.36 24.27 30.85
CA PRO A 4 -20.72 23.04 30.20
C PRO A 4 -19.46 22.19 30.04
N SER A 5 -19.49 20.98 30.54
CA SER A 5 -18.43 20.01 30.36
C SER A 5 -18.11 19.96 28.86
N GLU A 6 -16.90 20.34 28.50
CA GLU A 6 -16.39 20.07 27.17
C GLU A 6 -16.65 18.58 26.89
N ILE A 7 -17.57 18.34 25.98
CA ILE A 7 -17.66 17.03 25.36
C ILE A 7 -16.31 16.87 24.69
N LYS A 8 -15.39 16.19 25.37
CA LYS A 8 -14.21 15.66 24.74
C LYS A 8 -14.75 14.70 23.70
N GLY A 9 -14.94 15.23 22.49
CA GLY A 9 -15.26 14.40 21.36
C GLY A 9 -14.23 13.29 21.34
N ASN A 10 -14.69 12.07 21.49
CA ASN A 10 -13.85 10.91 21.23
C ASN A 10 -13.03 11.26 20.00
N PRO A 11 -11.70 11.22 20.04
CA PRO A 11 -10.93 11.44 18.85
C PRO A 11 -11.55 10.50 17.83
N LYS A 12 -12.13 11.07 16.77
CA LYS A 12 -12.72 10.28 15.69
C LYS A 12 -11.68 9.23 15.40
N LYS A 13 -12.01 7.96 15.66
CA LYS A 13 -11.14 6.86 15.25
C LYS A 13 -10.92 7.10 13.77
N THR A 14 -9.82 7.75 13.46
CA THR A 14 -9.44 7.93 12.08
C THR A 14 -9.28 6.53 11.56
N ASN A 15 -10.14 6.11 10.65
CA ASN A 15 -10.05 4.81 9.96
C ASN A 15 -8.78 4.77 9.11
N LYS A 16 -7.67 5.24 9.68
CA LYS A 16 -6.37 5.13 9.03
C LYS A 16 -5.98 3.66 9.02
N PRO A 17 -5.44 3.15 7.89
CA PRO A 17 -4.94 1.77 7.82
C PRO A 17 -3.98 1.44 8.95
N MET A 18 -3.32 2.46 9.53
CA MET A 18 -2.41 2.33 10.67
C MET A 18 -3.07 1.81 11.95
N ASN A 19 -4.41 1.90 12.08
CA ASN A 19 -5.15 1.40 13.25
C ASN A 19 -5.67 -0.03 13.05
N LEU A 20 -5.46 -0.62 11.86
CA LEU A 20 -5.82 -2.01 11.60
C LEU A 20 -4.72 -2.96 12.07
N PRO A 21 -5.08 -4.20 12.44
CA PRO A 21 -4.06 -5.22 12.70
C PRO A 21 -3.10 -5.34 11.51
N LYS A 22 -1.83 -5.19 11.79
CA LYS A 22 -0.77 -5.23 10.77
C LYS A 22 0.50 -5.84 11.37
N TYR A 23 1.40 -6.25 10.49
CA TYR A 23 2.72 -6.72 10.88
C TYR A 23 3.67 -5.56 11.15
N ASP A 24 4.66 -5.80 12.01
CA ASP A 24 5.77 -4.87 12.19
C ASP A 24 6.59 -4.80 10.91
N ILE A 25 6.99 -3.60 10.52
CA ILE A 25 7.76 -3.36 9.31
C ILE A 25 9.20 -3.02 9.64
N LEU A 26 10.13 -3.52 8.83
CA LEU A 26 11.54 -3.23 8.91
C LEU A 26 11.99 -2.48 7.66
N PRO A 27 12.14 -1.15 7.72
CA PRO A 27 12.67 -0.38 6.60
C PRO A 27 14.18 -0.56 6.48
N ASP A 28 14.70 -0.49 5.25
CA ASP A 28 16.13 -0.38 5.03
C ASP A 28 16.64 1.06 5.30
N GLU A 29 17.95 1.28 5.16
CA GLU A 29 18.58 2.58 5.42
C GLU A 29 18.07 3.68 4.48
N THR A 30 17.66 3.32 3.27
CA THR A 30 17.17 4.28 2.26
C THR A 30 15.69 4.58 2.39
N ASN A 31 14.94 3.83 3.19
CA ASN A 31 13.48 3.86 3.27
C ASN A 31 12.78 3.56 1.92
N HIS A 32 13.43 2.79 1.05
CA HIS A 32 12.88 2.33 -0.22
C HIS A 32 12.51 0.85 -0.21
N ILE A 33 13.05 0.08 0.74
CA ILE A 33 12.76 -1.34 0.91
C ILE A 33 12.19 -1.56 2.30
N TYR A 34 11.08 -2.28 2.36
CA TYR A 34 10.40 -2.61 3.61
C TYR A 34 10.14 -4.09 3.66
N GLU A 35 10.47 -4.70 4.76
CA GLU A 35 10.26 -6.13 4.97
C GLU A 35 9.32 -6.37 6.15
N PHE A 36 8.56 -7.43 6.07
CA PHE A 36 7.76 -7.94 7.18
C PHE A 36 7.57 -9.44 7.06
N ILE A 37 7.12 -10.07 8.13
CA ILE A 37 6.93 -11.52 8.20
C ILE A 37 5.46 -11.82 8.34
N SER A 38 4.88 -12.44 7.32
CA SER A 38 3.53 -13.02 7.37
C SER A 38 3.56 -14.29 8.21
N GLU A 39 2.62 -14.41 9.13
CA GLU A 39 2.46 -15.59 9.98
C GLU A 39 1.05 -16.16 9.81
N GLY A 40 0.95 -17.40 9.39
CA GLY A 40 -0.34 -18.02 9.14
C GLY A 40 -0.25 -19.55 8.95
N LYS A 41 -1.21 -20.09 8.24
CA LYS A 41 -1.37 -21.55 8.05
C LYS A 41 -0.16 -22.25 7.45
N ASN A 42 0.65 -21.53 6.68
CA ASN A 42 1.87 -22.03 6.06
C ASN A 42 3.16 -21.60 6.79
N GLY A 43 3.02 -21.16 8.04
CA GLY A 43 4.14 -20.73 8.87
C GLY A 43 4.54 -19.27 8.60
N LYS A 44 5.84 -19.01 8.68
CA LYS A 44 6.42 -17.68 8.47
C LYS A 44 6.83 -17.52 7.02
N ILE A 45 6.31 -16.47 6.37
CA ILE A 45 6.66 -16.10 5.00
C ILE A 45 7.21 -14.69 5.01
N TYR A 46 8.44 -14.54 4.53
CA TYR A 46 9.09 -13.24 4.44
C TYR A 46 8.56 -12.47 3.25
N LYS A 47 8.04 -11.28 3.50
CA LYS A 47 7.47 -10.38 2.49
C LYS A 47 8.36 -9.16 2.31
N MET A 48 8.36 -8.62 1.09
CA MET A 48 9.11 -7.42 0.75
C MET A 48 8.25 -6.47 -0.07
N VAL A 49 8.34 -5.19 0.26
CA VAL A 49 7.83 -4.07 -0.55
C VAL A 49 9.02 -3.22 -0.96
N LYS A 50 9.13 -2.93 -2.25
CA LYS A 50 10.23 -2.16 -2.80
C LYS A 50 9.71 -1.00 -3.65
N PHE A 51 10.19 0.21 -3.35
CA PHE A 51 9.93 1.40 -4.16
C PHE A 51 11.15 1.65 -5.03
N GLN A 52 10.98 1.59 -6.33
CA GLN A 52 12.07 1.64 -7.30
C GLN A 52 11.91 2.83 -8.23
N GLU A 53 12.99 3.60 -8.43
CA GLU A 53 13.01 4.70 -9.38
C GLU A 53 12.66 4.22 -10.79
N THR A 54 11.99 5.11 -11.54
CA THR A 54 11.67 4.91 -12.95
C THR A 54 12.38 5.91 -13.82
N ASN A 55 12.22 5.80 -15.14
CA ASN A 55 12.74 6.79 -16.09
C ASN A 55 12.02 8.14 -15.99
N LEU A 56 10.88 8.20 -15.33
CA LEU A 56 10.14 9.43 -15.11
C LEU A 56 10.58 10.09 -13.82
N THR A 57 10.79 11.40 -13.85
CA THR A 57 11.13 12.17 -12.66
C THR A 57 9.99 12.10 -11.65
N ASP A 58 10.37 11.86 -10.40
CA ASP A 58 9.42 11.80 -9.26
C ASP A 58 8.37 10.69 -9.34
N VAL A 59 8.62 9.64 -10.12
CA VAL A 59 7.76 8.46 -10.22
C VAL A 59 8.52 7.21 -9.76
N TYR A 60 7.99 6.53 -8.77
CA TYR A 60 8.49 5.26 -8.26
C TYR A 60 7.53 4.12 -8.58
N ASN A 61 8.06 2.96 -8.91
CA ASN A 61 7.29 1.72 -8.96
C ASN A 61 7.25 1.05 -7.60
N LEU A 62 6.07 0.60 -7.18
CA LEU A 62 5.93 -0.28 -6.04
C LEU A 62 5.96 -1.73 -6.51
N GLY A 63 6.89 -2.50 -5.98
CA GLY A 63 6.92 -3.96 -6.08
C GLY A 63 6.58 -4.59 -4.75
N PHE A 64 5.80 -5.66 -4.76
CA PHE A 64 5.43 -6.41 -3.57
C PHE A 64 5.38 -7.90 -3.86
N GLY A 65 5.89 -8.70 -2.93
CA GLY A 65 5.84 -10.14 -3.04
C GLY A 65 6.62 -10.84 -1.94
N ASP A 66 6.77 -12.14 -2.10
CA ASP A 66 7.58 -12.94 -1.20
C ASP A 66 9.06 -12.68 -1.47
N LYS A 67 9.83 -12.57 -0.41
CA LYS A 67 11.29 -12.45 -0.52
C LYS A 67 11.90 -13.81 -0.83
N ASP A 68 12.68 -13.89 -1.91
CA ASP A 68 13.50 -15.07 -2.20
C ASP A 68 14.66 -15.13 -1.20
N PRO A 69 14.79 -16.21 -0.43
CA PRO A 69 15.85 -16.31 0.58
C PRO A 69 17.27 -16.42 0.00
N LEU A 70 17.40 -16.80 -1.27
CA LEU A 70 18.69 -16.95 -1.94
C LEU A 70 19.17 -15.65 -2.59
N THR A 71 18.25 -14.93 -3.26
CA THR A 71 18.58 -13.70 -3.98
C THR A 71 18.35 -12.44 -3.16
N GLU A 72 17.56 -12.54 -2.08
CA GLU A 72 17.08 -11.42 -1.27
C GLU A 72 16.22 -10.40 -2.05
N GLU A 73 15.74 -10.79 -3.22
CA GLU A 73 14.84 -10.02 -4.07
C GLU A 73 13.41 -10.55 -4.00
N ILE A 74 12.46 -9.78 -4.54
CA ILE A 74 11.09 -10.20 -4.66
C ILE A 74 10.98 -11.36 -5.66
N ASP A 75 10.37 -12.46 -5.23
CA ASP A 75 10.05 -13.57 -6.12
C ASP A 75 8.74 -13.30 -6.84
N ASP A 76 8.83 -12.90 -8.10
CA ASP A 76 7.66 -12.58 -8.94
C ASP A 76 6.85 -13.83 -9.34
N MET A 77 7.39 -15.01 -9.15
CA MET A 77 6.76 -16.27 -9.55
C MET A 77 5.92 -16.90 -8.44
N VAL A 78 6.09 -16.46 -7.20
CA VAL A 78 5.40 -17.04 -6.05
C VAL A 78 4.21 -16.16 -5.66
N VAL A 79 3.04 -16.78 -5.60
CA VAL A 79 1.84 -16.24 -4.96
C VAL A 79 1.53 -17.13 -3.77
N SER A 80 1.87 -16.68 -2.57
CA SER A 80 1.57 -17.43 -1.36
C SER A 80 0.26 -16.95 -0.74
N ASP A 81 -0.50 -17.90 -0.25
CA ASP A 81 -1.69 -17.66 0.54
C ASP A 81 -1.47 -18.25 1.94
N ASN A 82 -1.30 -17.38 2.91
CA ASN A 82 -1.04 -17.74 4.30
C ASN A 82 -2.27 -17.58 5.21
N GLY A 83 -3.43 -17.28 4.61
CA GLY A 83 -4.69 -17.10 5.35
C GLY A 83 -4.78 -15.78 6.13
N ASP A 84 -3.87 -14.84 5.88
CA ASP A 84 -3.75 -13.57 6.61
C ASP A 84 -3.86 -12.34 5.70
N MET A 85 -4.60 -12.47 4.59
CA MET A 85 -4.64 -11.45 3.54
C MET A 85 -4.97 -10.05 4.07
N GLU A 86 -5.96 -9.91 4.96
CA GLU A 86 -6.32 -8.58 5.49
C GLU A 86 -5.17 -7.92 6.24
N LYS A 87 -4.44 -8.69 7.04
CA LYS A 87 -3.30 -8.19 7.79
C LYS A 87 -2.14 -7.83 6.87
N VAL A 88 -1.89 -8.62 5.85
CA VAL A 88 -0.89 -8.34 4.81
C VAL A 88 -1.24 -7.04 4.08
N LEU A 89 -2.47 -6.88 3.63
CA LEU A 89 -2.92 -5.68 2.92
C LEU A 89 -2.83 -4.43 3.79
N ALA A 90 -3.24 -4.51 5.05
CA ALA A 90 -3.10 -3.42 5.99
C ALA A 90 -1.63 -3.02 6.20
N THR A 91 -0.74 -4.00 6.21
CA THR A 91 0.71 -3.77 6.32
C THR A 91 1.26 -3.06 5.08
N VAL A 92 0.90 -3.51 3.88
CA VAL A 92 1.32 -2.86 2.61
C VAL A 92 0.84 -1.41 2.56
N ILE A 93 -0.41 -1.15 2.93
CA ILE A 93 -0.94 0.22 2.98
C ILE A 93 -0.18 1.08 3.99
N SER A 94 0.13 0.54 5.17
CA SER A 94 0.92 1.27 6.17
C SER A 94 2.30 1.63 5.64
N ILE A 95 2.92 0.75 4.87
CA ILE A 95 4.20 1.01 4.20
C ILE A 95 4.08 2.14 3.19
N ILE A 96 3.03 2.16 2.39
CA ILE A 96 2.76 3.25 1.45
C ILE A 96 2.62 4.59 2.19
N TYR A 97 1.94 4.61 3.33
CA TYR A 97 1.84 5.81 4.15
C TYR A 97 3.20 6.27 4.68
N VAL A 98 4.03 5.36 5.17
CA VAL A 98 5.38 5.67 5.65
C VAL A 98 6.25 6.22 4.53
N PHE A 99 6.27 5.57 3.38
CA PHE A 99 7.06 6.02 2.23
C PHE A 99 6.63 7.41 1.74
N THR A 100 5.34 7.62 1.56
CA THR A 100 4.81 8.90 1.04
C THR A 100 4.86 10.03 2.06
N GLU A 101 4.97 9.74 3.34
CA GLU A 101 5.25 10.76 4.36
C GLU A 101 6.69 11.25 4.26
N LYS A 102 7.63 10.36 3.98
CA LYS A 102 9.05 10.71 3.79
C LYS A 102 9.32 11.36 2.43
N PHE A 103 8.59 10.95 1.41
CA PHE A 103 8.74 11.39 0.02
C PHE A 103 7.40 11.90 -0.53
N PRO A 104 6.86 13.02 -0.01
CA PRO A 104 5.49 13.44 -0.34
C PRO A 104 5.32 13.94 -1.78
N ASP A 105 6.41 14.31 -2.44
CA ASP A 105 6.38 14.82 -3.82
C ASP A 105 6.46 13.72 -4.88
N LYS A 106 6.57 12.46 -4.46
CA LYS A 106 6.70 11.33 -5.37
C LYS A 106 5.36 10.71 -5.72
N TRP A 107 5.19 10.41 -6.99
CA TRP A 107 4.14 9.51 -7.44
C TRP A 107 4.58 8.07 -7.23
N VAL A 108 3.68 7.24 -6.77
CA VAL A 108 3.90 5.79 -6.65
C VAL A 108 2.99 5.10 -7.65
N PHE A 109 3.62 4.43 -8.61
CA PHE A 109 2.92 3.62 -9.61
C PHE A 109 2.81 2.17 -9.09
N ILE A 110 1.59 1.65 -9.11
CA ILE A 110 1.27 0.34 -8.55
C ILE A 110 0.70 -0.51 -9.68
N GLN A 111 1.49 -1.44 -10.16
CA GLN A 111 1.10 -2.40 -11.17
C GLN A 111 1.68 -3.76 -10.80
N GLY A 112 0.86 -4.80 -10.85
CA GLY A 112 1.35 -6.16 -10.62
C GLY A 112 2.14 -6.68 -11.82
N SER A 113 3.13 -7.51 -11.54
CA SER A 113 3.90 -8.23 -12.56
C SER A 113 3.06 -9.29 -13.31
N SER A 114 1.86 -9.58 -12.80
CA SER A 114 0.91 -10.53 -13.37
C SER A 114 -0.52 -10.04 -13.15
N PRO A 115 -1.51 -10.58 -13.91
CA PRO A 115 -2.92 -10.27 -13.69
C PRO A 115 -3.40 -10.56 -12.25
N VAL A 116 -2.85 -11.61 -11.63
CA VAL A 116 -3.19 -11.98 -10.24
C VAL A 116 -2.72 -10.90 -9.26
N ARG A 117 -1.51 -10.40 -9.41
CA ARG A 117 -0.97 -9.34 -8.56
C ARG A 117 -1.67 -8.01 -8.78
N THR A 118 -1.99 -7.66 -10.03
CA THR A 118 -2.76 -6.46 -10.34
C THR A 118 -4.15 -6.52 -9.72
N ARG A 119 -4.78 -7.70 -9.73
CA ARG A 119 -6.05 -7.91 -9.04
C ARG A 119 -5.95 -7.68 -7.54
N LEU A 120 -4.84 -8.11 -6.92
CA LEU A 120 -4.60 -7.88 -5.49
C LEU A 120 -4.56 -6.40 -5.18
N TYR A 121 -3.83 -5.61 -5.95
CA TYR A 121 -3.79 -4.15 -5.79
C TYR A 121 -5.16 -3.51 -6.00
N ARG A 122 -5.94 -3.98 -6.96
CA ARG A 122 -7.30 -3.53 -7.19
C ARG A 122 -8.21 -3.76 -5.97
N ILE A 123 -8.07 -4.91 -5.33
CA ILE A 123 -8.79 -5.24 -4.10
C ILE A 123 -8.42 -4.26 -2.99
N ILE A 124 -7.13 -3.98 -2.82
CA ILE A 124 -6.64 -3.00 -1.83
C ILE A 124 -7.23 -1.62 -2.09
N ILE A 125 -7.11 -1.13 -3.30
CA ILE A 125 -7.60 0.21 -3.68
C ILE A 125 -9.12 0.32 -3.46
N THR A 126 -9.86 -0.69 -3.87
CA THR A 126 -11.32 -0.70 -3.69
C THR A 126 -11.72 -0.72 -2.22
N LYS A 127 -11.06 -1.55 -1.43
CA LYS A 127 -11.37 -1.69 0.00
C LYS A 127 -11.10 -0.41 0.79
N TYR A 128 -10.04 0.30 0.46
CA TYR A 128 -9.61 1.50 1.18
C TYR A 128 -9.83 2.80 0.37
N LEU A 129 -10.74 2.78 -0.60
CA LEU A 129 -10.92 3.88 -1.56
C LEU A 129 -11.17 5.23 -0.89
N ASN A 130 -12.08 5.29 0.09
CA ASN A 130 -12.43 6.53 0.76
C ASN A 130 -11.22 7.13 1.50
N LEU A 131 -10.44 6.27 2.12
CA LEU A 131 -9.23 6.66 2.83
C LEU A 131 -8.15 7.14 1.87
N ILE A 132 -7.96 6.40 0.78
CA ILE A 132 -6.98 6.74 -0.25
C ILE A 132 -7.30 8.08 -0.88
N LYS A 133 -8.56 8.32 -1.26
CA LYS A 133 -8.99 9.60 -1.82
C LYS A 133 -8.82 10.78 -0.87
N LYS A 134 -8.92 10.54 0.42
CA LYS A 134 -8.72 11.57 1.44
C LYS A 134 -7.26 12.01 1.53
N ASP A 135 -6.34 11.06 1.51
CA ASP A 135 -4.92 11.29 1.78
C ASP A 135 -4.05 11.35 0.52
N PHE A 136 -4.56 10.90 -0.61
CA PHE A 136 -3.82 10.79 -1.86
C PHE A 136 -4.61 11.30 -3.06
N PHE A 137 -3.88 11.81 -4.05
CA PHE A 137 -4.35 11.85 -5.42
C PHE A 137 -4.30 10.43 -5.97
N LEU A 138 -5.37 9.99 -6.62
CA LEU A 138 -5.47 8.66 -7.22
C LEU A 138 -5.78 8.79 -8.70
N LYS A 139 -4.96 8.17 -9.56
CA LYS A 139 -5.19 8.00 -10.99
C LYS A 139 -5.10 6.54 -11.36
N CYS A 140 -5.90 6.13 -12.33
CA CYS A 140 -6.01 4.74 -12.78
C CYS A 140 -5.59 4.62 -14.23
N TRP A 141 -4.81 3.59 -14.53
CA TRP A 141 -4.27 3.32 -15.86
C TRP A 141 -5.12 2.29 -16.59
N LEU A 142 -5.62 2.67 -17.76
CA LEU A 142 -6.39 1.77 -18.62
C LEU A 142 -6.13 2.09 -20.09
N ASN A 143 -5.65 1.09 -20.85
CA ASN A 143 -5.45 1.17 -22.28
C ASN A 143 -4.64 2.41 -22.74
N GLY A 144 -3.56 2.71 -22.03
CA GLY A 144 -2.67 3.81 -22.37
C GLY A 144 -3.11 5.19 -21.86
N GLU A 145 -4.17 5.27 -21.06
CA GLU A 145 -4.69 6.53 -20.55
C GLU A 145 -4.84 6.51 -19.03
N TRP A 146 -4.62 7.67 -18.42
CA TRP A 146 -4.91 7.91 -17.02
C TRP A 146 -6.31 8.47 -16.86
N GLU A 147 -7.08 7.92 -15.93
CA GLU A 147 -8.42 8.35 -15.62
C GLU A 147 -8.73 8.28 -14.13
N ASP A 148 -9.81 8.93 -13.72
CA ASP A 148 -10.28 8.84 -12.35
C ASP A 148 -10.90 7.47 -12.08
N PHE A 149 -10.83 7.01 -10.84
CA PHE A 149 -11.36 5.72 -10.44
C PHE A 149 -12.87 5.65 -10.61
N LEU A 150 -13.33 4.61 -11.33
CA LEU A 150 -14.74 4.24 -11.43
C LEU A 150 -14.93 2.81 -10.90
N PRO A 151 -16.05 2.56 -10.18
CA PRO A 151 -16.35 1.20 -9.72
C PRO A 151 -16.54 0.24 -10.89
N ASN A 152 -16.22 -1.04 -10.66
CA ASN A 152 -16.40 -2.14 -11.63
C ASN A 152 -15.58 -2.03 -12.92
N VAL A 153 -14.57 -1.19 -12.95
CA VAL A 153 -13.60 -1.11 -14.05
C VAL A 153 -12.34 -1.90 -13.66
N ILE A 154 -11.85 -2.71 -14.60
CA ILE A 154 -10.64 -3.50 -14.39
C ILE A 154 -9.45 -2.68 -14.87
N TYR A 155 -8.86 -1.88 -13.97
CA TYR A 155 -7.69 -1.08 -14.27
C TYR A 155 -6.42 -1.93 -14.34
N GLN A 156 -5.49 -1.50 -15.17
CA GLN A 156 -4.20 -2.16 -15.39
C GLN A 156 -3.12 -1.70 -14.40
N GLY A 157 -3.32 -0.55 -13.79
CA GLY A 157 -2.42 0.01 -12.80
C GLY A 157 -3.03 1.22 -12.11
N PHE A 158 -2.32 1.69 -11.08
CA PHE A 158 -2.74 2.82 -10.27
C PHE A 158 -1.55 3.72 -9.99
N ALA A 159 -1.79 5.01 -9.86
CA ALA A 159 -0.80 5.95 -9.37
C ALA A 159 -1.37 6.76 -8.22
N ILE A 160 -0.59 6.92 -7.18
CA ILE A 160 -0.96 7.69 -6.01
C ILE A 160 0.14 8.70 -5.66
N LYS A 161 -0.28 9.83 -5.13
CA LYS A 161 0.61 10.85 -4.60
C LYS A 161 -0.01 11.44 -3.34
N ARG A 162 0.80 11.66 -2.32
CA ARG A 162 0.33 12.22 -1.06
C ARG A 162 -0.26 13.62 -1.28
N LYS A 163 -1.43 13.88 -0.70
CA LYS A 163 -1.98 15.24 -0.62
C LYS A 163 -1.26 16.01 0.47
N ASN A 164 -0.83 17.22 0.13
CA ASN A 164 -0.32 18.16 1.11
C ASN A 164 -1.51 18.83 1.80
N ASN A 165 -1.71 18.50 3.05
CA ASN A 165 -2.71 19.15 3.88
C ASN A 165 -2.03 20.19 4.78
#